data_b1441bdfa2ec32bdd3ce6ec1720c0545
#
_entry.id   b1441bdfa2ec32bdd3ce6ec1720c0545
#
_cell.length_a   1.000
_cell.length_b   1.000
_cell.length_c   1.000
_cell.angle_alpha   90.00
_cell.angle_beta   90.00
_cell.angle_gamma   90.00
#
_symmetry.space_group_name_H-M   'P 1'
#
loop_
_entity.id
_entity.type
_entity.pdbx_description
1 polymer ?
#
loop_
_entity_poly.entity_id
_entity_poly.type
_entity_poly.pdbx_seq_one_letter_code
_entity_poly.pdbx_strand_id
1 'polypeptide(L)'
;MRASGTTIVGLVLMATALNAAAAPKPAVKPAGVATPAPAAARAPTLPPLTAEQIVERNVTARGGLTAWKAVQTMSWKGKMGAGGATYITVSAKGKLRQKEREEMQLPYRLEFKRPLKSRLELDFNGQTAVQVYDGVKGWKRRPYLGRDEWEAYSADELQQAAAEPGIDGYLIDHAGKGAKVELAGTDKVEGHAAYKLKVTRKDGQVRQVWVDGQSFLELKVDGAPRRLDGKLHAVAVYLRDYKRDQGLMVPHLQETVVQSVPKTEKVTIESVTLNPPLDDARFANAK
;
A
#
# COMPACT_ATOMS: atom_id res chain seq x y z
N MET A 1 -3.06 18.93 29.60
CA MET A 1 -2.49 17.66 29.11
C MET A 1 -2.79 17.57 27.62
N ARG A 2 -1.78 17.75 26.78
CA ARG A 2 -1.93 17.78 25.32
C ARG A 2 -1.79 16.36 24.77
N ALA A 3 -2.87 15.79 24.27
CA ALA A 3 -2.81 14.55 23.51
C ALA A 3 -2.27 14.87 22.10
N SER A 4 -1.05 14.46 21.84
CA SER A 4 -0.43 14.56 20.50
C SER A 4 -1.09 13.52 19.59
N GLY A 5 -1.99 13.98 18.73
CA GLY A 5 -2.61 13.15 17.69
C GLY A 5 -1.59 12.78 16.64
N THR A 6 -1.20 11.53 16.57
CA THR A 6 -0.33 10.98 15.53
C THR A 6 -1.11 10.86 14.23
N THR A 7 -0.72 11.64 13.24
CA THR A 7 -1.34 11.70 11.92
C THR A 7 -0.58 10.78 10.97
N ILE A 8 -1.31 9.92 10.29
CA ILE A 8 -0.78 8.98 9.31
C ILE A 8 -1.34 9.32 7.94
N VAL A 9 -0.45 9.57 7.01
CA VAL A 9 -0.74 9.65 5.59
C VAL A 9 0.18 8.67 4.84
N GLY A 10 -0.28 7.49 4.72
CA GLY A 10 -0.09 6.68 3.54
C GLY A 10 -1.48 6.54 2.95
N LEU A 11 -1.62 6.24 1.71
CA LEU A 11 -2.91 5.99 1.05
C LEU A 11 -3.57 4.73 1.63
N VAL A 12 -3.70 4.67 2.94
CA VAL A 12 -4.33 3.58 3.67
C VAL A 12 -4.94 4.15 4.94
N LEU A 13 -6.22 3.94 5.10
CA LEU A 13 -6.98 4.37 6.27
C LEU A 13 -6.50 3.65 7.52
N MET A 14 -6.31 4.42 8.57
CA MET A 14 -6.16 3.89 9.90
C MET A 14 -7.48 3.39 10.48
N ALA A 15 -7.44 2.16 10.94
CA ALA A 15 -8.21 1.77 12.12
C ALA A 15 -7.27 1.91 13.33
N THR A 16 -7.45 2.95 14.11
CA THR A 16 -6.79 3.08 15.41
C THR A 16 -7.37 2.06 16.38
N ALA A 17 -6.63 0.98 16.65
CA ALA A 17 -6.87 0.17 17.84
C ALA A 17 -5.95 0.68 18.95
N LEU A 18 -6.54 1.38 19.91
CA LEU A 18 -5.96 1.54 21.25
C LEU A 18 -6.02 0.18 21.94
N ASN A 19 -4.89 -0.42 22.25
CA ASN A 19 -4.61 -1.02 23.56
C ASN A 19 -3.21 -1.62 23.60
N ALA A 20 -2.41 -1.07 24.51
CA ALA A 20 -1.20 -1.68 25.01
C ALA A 20 -1.57 -2.79 26.02
N ALA A 21 -1.10 -4.01 25.81
CA ALA A 21 -0.97 -4.99 26.87
C ALA A 21 0.30 -5.81 26.62
N ALA A 22 1.15 -5.85 27.64
CA ALA A 22 2.44 -6.51 27.65
C ALA A 22 2.32 -8.02 27.38
N ALA A 23 3.20 -8.53 26.53
CA ALA A 23 3.34 -9.95 26.25
C ALA A 23 4.19 -10.63 27.32
N PRO A 24 3.84 -11.87 27.76
CA PRO A 24 4.69 -12.68 28.63
C PRO A 24 5.82 -13.35 27.84
N LYS A 25 6.98 -13.49 28.48
CA LYS A 25 8.17 -14.17 27.95
C LYS A 25 7.88 -15.63 27.60
N PRO A 26 8.38 -16.15 26.48
CA PRO A 26 8.27 -17.57 26.15
C PRO A 26 9.26 -18.42 26.96
N ALA A 27 8.75 -19.54 27.48
CA ALA A 27 9.53 -20.57 28.16
C ALA A 27 10.40 -21.35 27.16
N VAL A 28 11.63 -21.63 27.55
CA VAL A 28 12.59 -22.45 26.80
C VAL A 28 12.17 -23.94 26.82
N LYS A 29 12.08 -24.57 25.66
CA LYS A 29 11.84 -25.99 25.48
C LYS A 29 13.14 -26.69 25.13
N PRO A 30 13.41 -27.93 25.67
CA PRO A 30 14.66 -28.59 25.45
C PRO A 30 14.83 -29.16 24.03
N ALA A 31 16.08 -29.26 23.61
CA ALA A 31 16.51 -29.67 22.30
C ALA A 31 16.05 -31.07 21.93
N GLY A 32 15.32 -31.20 20.85
CA GLY A 32 14.99 -32.45 20.18
C GLY A 32 16.00 -32.75 19.08
N VAL A 33 16.33 -34.01 18.93
CA VAL A 33 17.27 -34.59 17.97
C VAL A 33 16.93 -34.15 16.54
N ALA A 34 17.92 -33.64 15.83
CA ALA A 34 17.79 -33.14 14.44
C ALA A 34 17.61 -34.34 13.47
N THR A 35 16.45 -34.41 12.86
CA THR A 35 16.22 -35.20 11.64
C THR A 35 16.86 -34.42 10.47
N PRO A 36 17.57 -35.07 9.52
CA PRO A 36 18.15 -34.36 8.39
C PRO A 36 17.03 -33.70 7.57
N ALA A 37 17.13 -32.39 7.38
CA ALA A 37 16.23 -31.65 6.56
C ALA A 37 16.28 -32.11 5.10
N PRO A 38 15.14 -32.26 4.41
CA PRO A 38 15.15 -32.55 2.98
C PRO A 38 15.89 -31.41 2.24
N ALA A 39 16.74 -31.81 1.30
CA ALA A 39 17.54 -30.87 0.51
C ALA A 39 16.67 -29.73 0.00
N ALA A 40 16.99 -28.52 0.42
CA ALA A 40 16.29 -27.33 -0.01
C ALA A 40 16.30 -27.28 -1.54
N ALA A 41 15.12 -27.36 -2.15
CA ALA A 41 14.98 -27.20 -3.59
C ALA A 41 15.65 -25.88 -3.99
N ARG A 42 16.66 -25.98 -4.87
CA ARG A 42 17.43 -24.83 -5.36
C ARG A 42 16.44 -23.80 -5.86
N ALA A 43 16.46 -22.59 -5.30
CA ALA A 43 15.61 -21.51 -5.79
C ALA A 43 15.80 -21.37 -7.31
N PRO A 44 14.74 -21.22 -8.10
CA PRO A 44 14.88 -21.05 -9.54
C PRO A 44 15.79 -19.87 -9.81
N THR A 45 16.91 -20.13 -10.49
CA THR A 45 17.85 -19.07 -10.88
C THR A 45 17.22 -18.27 -11.99
N LEU A 46 16.96 -16.98 -11.72
CA LEU A 46 16.45 -16.07 -12.74
C LEU A 46 17.55 -15.79 -13.80
N PRO A 47 17.19 -15.59 -15.07
CA PRO A 47 18.11 -15.13 -16.08
C PRO A 47 18.83 -13.86 -15.66
N PRO A 48 20.12 -13.69 -15.96
CA PRO A 48 20.82 -12.45 -15.69
C PRO A 48 20.32 -11.35 -16.64
N LEU A 49 19.56 -10.39 -16.09
CA LEU A 49 19.05 -9.23 -16.82
C LEU A 49 19.57 -7.95 -16.17
N THR A 50 19.72 -6.90 -16.97
CA THR A 50 20.00 -5.56 -16.45
C THR A 50 18.71 -4.92 -15.88
N ALA A 51 18.85 -3.87 -15.06
CA ALA A 51 17.70 -3.14 -14.54
C ALA A 51 16.80 -2.60 -15.66
N GLU A 52 17.40 -2.06 -16.71
CA GLU A 52 16.71 -1.54 -17.89
C GLU A 52 15.89 -2.62 -18.59
N GLN A 53 16.47 -3.81 -18.81
CA GLN A 53 15.77 -4.94 -19.43
C GLN A 53 14.58 -5.43 -18.59
N ILE A 54 14.73 -5.43 -17.27
CA ILE A 54 13.64 -5.81 -16.37
C ILE A 54 12.52 -4.78 -16.43
N VAL A 55 12.85 -3.49 -16.37
CA VAL A 55 11.88 -2.40 -16.47
C VAL A 55 11.18 -2.40 -17.83
N GLU A 56 11.90 -2.58 -18.94
CA GLU A 56 11.30 -2.66 -20.27
C GLU A 56 10.26 -3.79 -20.38
N ARG A 57 10.61 -4.97 -19.85
CA ARG A 57 9.69 -6.12 -19.80
C ARG A 57 8.50 -5.85 -18.89
N ASN A 58 8.71 -5.21 -17.75
CA ASN A 58 7.63 -4.79 -16.86
C ASN A 58 6.68 -3.82 -17.56
N VAL A 59 7.21 -2.78 -18.19
CA VAL A 59 6.41 -1.80 -18.95
C VAL A 59 5.59 -2.49 -20.04
N THR A 60 6.20 -3.41 -20.77
CA THR A 60 5.54 -4.21 -21.82
C THR A 60 4.43 -5.09 -21.21
N ALA A 61 4.73 -5.82 -20.15
CA ALA A 61 3.76 -6.68 -19.45
C ALA A 61 2.56 -5.88 -18.92
N ARG A 62 2.79 -4.64 -18.49
CA ARG A 62 1.77 -3.73 -18.00
C ARG A 62 0.93 -3.04 -19.09
N GLY A 63 1.21 -3.26 -20.37
CA GLY A 63 0.43 -2.72 -21.50
C GLY A 63 1.15 -1.67 -22.33
N GLY A 64 2.42 -1.37 -22.02
CA GLY A 64 3.29 -0.51 -22.80
C GLY A 64 3.25 0.98 -22.40
N LEU A 65 4.39 1.64 -22.60
CA LEU A 65 4.60 3.03 -22.16
C LEU A 65 3.59 4.02 -22.77
N THR A 66 3.32 3.87 -24.06
CA THR A 66 2.40 4.77 -24.80
C THR A 66 0.99 4.72 -24.21
N ALA A 67 0.49 3.52 -23.91
CA ALA A 67 -0.84 3.35 -23.32
C ALA A 67 -0.91 3.98 -21.92
N TRP A 68 0.12 3.80 -21.08
CA TRP A 68 0.18 4.45 -19.77
C TRP A 68 0.27 5.98 -19.86
N LYS A 69 1.05 6.53 -20.79
CA LYS A 69 1.14 7.99 -21.00
C LYS A 69 -0.17 8.61 -21.47
N ALA A 70 -0.99 7.85 -22.18
CA ALA A 70 -2.31 8.31 -22.63
C ALA A 70 -3.34 8.46 -21.49
N VAL A 71 -3.10 7.84 -20.33
CA VAL A 71 -3.99 7.95 -19.18
C VAL A 71 -3.75 9.28 -18.46
N GLN A 72 -4.73 10.17 -18.47
CA GLN A 72 -4.71 11.47 -17.79
C GLN A 72 -5.40 11.41 -16.44
N THR A 73 -6.45 10.59 -16.35
CA THR A 73 -7.22 10.35 -15.12
C THR A 73 -7.48 8.85 -14.96
N MET A 74 -7.63 8.41 -13.72
CA MET A 74 -7.98 7.01 -13.41
C MET A 74 -8.88 6.98 -12.19
N SER A 75 -9.87 6.10 -12.19
CA SER A 75 -10.74 5.87 -11.04
C SER A 75 -10.78 4.38 -10.72
N TRP A 76 -10.50 4.05 -9.47
CA TRP A 76 -10.67 2.72 -8.90
C TRP A 76 -11.88 2.73 -7.98
N LYS A 77 -12.71 1.69 -8.09
CA LYS A 77 -13.79 1.42 -7.13
C LYS A 77 -13.62 0.01 -6.60
N GLY A 78 -13.97 -0.18 -5.35
CA GLY A 78 -13.82 -1.47 -4.72
C GLY A 78 -14.17 -1.44 -3.25
N LYS A 79 -13.48 -2.27 -2.47
CA LYS A 79 -13.70 -2.42 -1.04
C LYS A 79 -12.39 -2.43 -0.28
N MET A 80 -12.41 -1.86 0.90
CA MET A 80 -11.29 -1.91 1.84
C MET A 80 -11.72 -2.66 3.10
N GLY A 81 -10.94 -3.66 3.50
CA GLY A 81 -11.13 -4.37 4.77
C GLY A 81 -10.82 -3.47 5.96
N ALA A 82 -11.78 -3.33 6.87
CA ALA A 82 -11.65 -2.58 8.10
C ALA A 82 -12.14 -3.38 9.31
N GLY A 83 -11.58 -3.15 10.49
CA GLY A 83 -11.92 -3.93 11.68
C GLY A 83 -11.16 -5.25 11.73
N GLY A 84 -11.75 -6.34 12.22
CA GLY A 84 -11.11 -7.67 12.34
C GLY A 84 -9.98 -7.73 13.37
N ALA A 85 -9.87 -6.75 14.27
CA ALA A 85 -8.89 -6.78 15.34
C ALA A 85 -9.29 -7.81 16.41
N THR A 86 -8.31 -8.59 16.83
CA THR A 86 -8.46 -9.51 17.95
C THR A 86 -8.49 -8.73 19.26
N TYR A 87 -9.44 -9.03 20.13
CA TYR A 87 -9.51 -8.46 21.47
C TYR A 87 -9.71 -9.56 22.52
N ILE A 88 -9.22 -9.31 23.71
CA ILE A 88 -9.32 -10.23 24.82
C ILE A 88 -10.51 -9.82 25.70
N THR A 89 -11.43 -10.75 25.94
CA THR A 89 -12.50 -10.59 26.93
C THR A 89 -12.19 -11.45 28.14
N VAL A 90 -12.48 -10.89 29.32
CA VAL A 90 -12.44 -11.66 30.58
C VAL A 90 -13.86 -12.09 30.87
N SER A 91 -14.09 -13.41 30.95
CA SER A 91 -15.40 -13.93 31.38
C SER A 91 -15.63 -13.64 32.87
N ALA A 92 -16.90 -13.68 33.33
CA ALA A 92 -17.25 -13.53 34.75
C ALA A 92 -16.50 -14.53 35.66
N LYS A 93 -15.99 -15.62 35.15
CA LYS A 93 -15.16 -16.62 35.84
C LYS A 93 -13.66 -16.40 35.69
N GLY A 94 -13.22 -15.20 35.29
CA GLY A 94 -11.80 -14.85 35.12
C GLY A 94 -11.09 -15.52 33.93
N LYS A 95 -11.80 -16.26 33.07
CA LYS A 95 -11.17 -16.89 31.88
C LYS A 95 -11.00 -15.87 30.78
N LEU A 96 -9.77 -15.75 30.28
CA LEU A 96 -9.47 -14.98 29.09
C LEU A 96 -10.04 -15.67 27.85
N ARG A 97 -10.79 -14.97 27.04
CA ARG A 97 -11.26 -15.42 25.74
C ARG A 97 -10.81 -14.42 24.69
N GLN A 98 -10.12 -14.92 23.69
CA GLN A 98 -9.79 -14.17 22.49
C GLN A 98 -11.02 -14.15 21.58
N LYS A 99 -11.44 -12.96 21.18
CA LYS A 99 -12.51 -12.74 20.20
C LYS A 99 -11.97 -11.90 19.06
N GLU A 100 -12.40 -12.22 17.87
CA GLU A 100 -12.14 -11.38 16.67
C GLU A 100 -13.38 -10.51 16.42
N ARG A 101 -13.14 -9.24 16.11
CA ARG A 101 -14.17 -8.40 15.52
C ARG A 101 -14.35 -8.81 14.07
N GLU A 102 -15.57 -8.81 13.61
CA GLU A 102 -15.86 -9.04 12.20
C GLU A 102 -15.16 -7.98 11.34
N GLU A 103 -14.55 -8.42 10.25
CA GLU A 103 -13.98 -7.52 9.26
C GLU A 103 -15.09 -6.96 8.38
N MET A 104 -15.24 -5.65 8.39
CA MET A 104 -16.17 -4.95 7.52
C MET A 104 -15.50 -4.61 6.21
N GLN A 105 -16.27 -4.69 5.11
CA GLN A 105 -15.84 -4.28 3.79
C GLN A 105 -16.40 -2.89 3.50
N LEU A 106 -15.55 -1.87 3.58
CA LEU A 106 -15.94 -0.47 3.33
C LEU A 106 -15.88 -0.17 1.85
N PRO A 107 -16.93 0.43 1.25
CA PRO A 107 -16.84 0.95 -0.10
C PRO A 107 -15.66 1.91 -0.22
N TYR A 108 -14.85 1.68 -1.24
CA TYR A 108 -13.58 2.36 -1.50
C TYR A 108 -13.62 2.98 -2.90
N ARG A 109 -13.21 4.23 -3.00
CA ARG A 109 -12.97 4.90 -4.28
C ARG A 109 -11.66 5.67 -4.22
N LEU A 110 -10.82 5.47 -5.24
CA LEU A 110 -9.59 6.22 -5.41
C LEU A 110 -9.53 6.79 -6.81
N GLU A 111 -9.40 8.09 -6.90
CA GLU A 111 -9.31 8.84 -8.15
C GLU A 111 -7.94 9.51 -8.25
N PHE A 112 -7.38 9.44 -9.44
CA PHE A 112 -6.12 10.09 -9.77
C PHE A 112 -6.31 11.01 -10.96
N LYS A 113 -5.55 12.11 -10.98
CA LYS A 113 -5.41 13.00 -12.13
C LYS A 113 -3.97 13.49 -12.21
N ARG A 114 -3.39 13.46 -13.41
CA ARG A 114 -2.02 13.97 -13.61
C ARG A 114 -1.91 15.46 -13.29
N PRO A 115 -0.75 15.92 -12.80
CA PRO A 115 0.46 15.10 -12.59
C PRO A 115 0.46 14.24 -11.32
N LEU A 116 -0.13 14.68 -10.19
CA LEU A 116 -0.08 13.97 -8.90
C LEU A 116 -1.33 14.18 -8.05
N LYS A 117 -2.45 14.60 -8.65
CA LYS A 117 -3.70 14.78 -7.88
C LYS A 117 -4.29 13.43 -7.51
N SER A 118 -4.78 13.32 -6.29
CA SER A 118 -5.48 12.13 -5.82
C SER A 118 -6.65 12.47 -4.89
N ARG A 119 -7.68 11.62 -4.93
CA ARG A 119 -8.83 11.69 -4.03
C ARG A 119 -9.22 10.29 -3.60
N LEU A 120 -9.17 10.04 -2.31
CA LEU A 120 -9.63 8.82 -1.67
C LEU A 120 -10.95 9.08 -0.95
N GLU A 121 -11.92 8.21 -1.16
CA GLU A 121 -13.19 8.18 -0.44
C GLU A 121 -13.39 6.80 0.19
N LEU A 122 -13.85 6.80 1.43
CA LEU A 122 -14.25 5.60 2.15
C LEU A 122 -15.57 5.82 2.86
N ASP A 123 -16.52 4.96 2.59
CA ASP A 123 -17.84 5.03 3.20
C ASP A 123 -17.91 4.13 4.43
N PHE A 124 -18.33 4.71 5.54
CA PHE A 124 -18.54 4.01 6.81
C PHE A 124 -19.83 4.48 7.47
N ASN A 125 -20.80 3.60 7.63
CA ASN A 125 -22.10 3.89 8.27
C ASN A 125 -22.80 5.14 7.70
N GLY A 126 -22.81 5.30 6.39
CA GLY A 126 -23.44 6.44 5.72
C GLY A 126 -22.63 7.75 5.80
N GLN A 127 -21.42 7.71 6.32
CA GLN A 127 -20.51 8.84 6.39
C GLN A 127 -19.30 8.57 5.49
N THR A 128 -18.95 9.54 4.64
CA THR A 128 -17.80 9.43 3.72
C THR A 128 -16.60 10.16 4.29
N ALA A 129 -15.55 9.40 4.62
CA ALA A 129 -14.24 9.97 4.86
C ALA A 129 -13.57 10.30 3.52
N VAL A 130 -12.93 11.45 3.45
CA VAL A 130 -12.29 11.93 2.23
C VAL A 130 -10.86 12.36 2.52
N GLN A 131 -9.95 12.00 1.64
CA GLN A 131 -8.59 12.52 1.60
C GLN A 131 -8.32 13.04 0.19
N VAL A 132 -7.78 14.25 0.10
CA VAL A 132 -7.55 14.93 -1.18
C VAL A 132 -6.13 15.48 -1.20
N TYR A 133 -5.47 15.33 -2.33
CA TYR A 133 -4.19 15.98 -2.64
C TYR A 133 -4.27 16.61 -4.04
N ASP A 134 -3.98 17.90 -4.15
CA ASP A 134 -4.07 18.65 -5.42
C ASP A 134 -2.75 18.68 -6.21
N GLY A 135 -1.73 18.00 -5.70
CA GLY A 135 -0.36 18.01 -6.21
C GLY A 135 0.59 18.92 -5.40
N VAL A 136 0.08 19.77 -4.52
CA VAL A 136 0.83 20.70 -3.66
C VAL A 136 0.30 20.70 -2.23
N LYS A 137 -1.02 20.79 -2.09
CA LYS A 137 -1.74 20.84 -0.80
C LYS A 137 -2.61 19.62 -0.64
N GLY A 138 -2.88 19.26 0.60
CA GLY A 138 -3.77 18.16 0.91
C GLY A 138 -4.74 18.50 2.02
N TRP A 139 -5.88 17.84 2.01
CA TRP A 139 -6.95 17.99 3.00
C TRP A 139 -7.58 16.62 3.28
N LYS A 140 -8.15 16.51 4.49
CA LYS A 140 -8.87 15.32 4.93
C LYS A 140 -10.11 15.71 5.71
N ARG A 141 -11.15 14.88 5.61
CA ARG A 141 -12.39 14.96 6.37
C ARG A 141 -12.73 13.58 6.89
N ARG A 142 -13.01 13.46 8.18
CA ARG A 142 -13.20 12.16 8.85
C ARG A 142 -14.41 12.19 9.78
N PRO A 143 -15.63 12.26 9.22
CA PRO A 143 -16.86 12.46 10.00
C PRO A 143 -17.12 11.32 11.00
N TYR A 144 -16.73 10.08 10.67
CA TYR A 144 -16.86 8.93 11.56
C TYR A 144 -16.01 9.02 12.86
N LEU A 145 -15.08 9.98 12.94
CA LEU A 145 -14.32 10.31 14.15
C LEU A 145 -14.87 11.55 14.86
N GLY A 146 -16.08 12.02 14.51
CA GLY A 146 -16.62 13.29 14.99
C GLY A 146 -15.88 14.52 14.44
N ARG A 147 -15.13 14.37 13.34
CA ARG A 147 -14.35 15.43 12.67
C ARG A 147 -14.90 15.68 11.28
N ASP A 148 -16.01 16.39 11.21
CA ASP A 148 -16.71 16.69 9.96
C ASP A 148 -16.12 17.89 9.21
N GLU A 149 -15.20 18.61 9.81
CA GLU A 149 -14.50 19.73 9.20
C GLU A 149 -13.33 19.26 8.32
N TRP A 150 -12.99 20.06 7.34
CA TRP A 150 -11.80 19.87 6.53
C TRP A 150 -10.55 20.26 7.32
N GLU A 151 -9.68 19.29 7.54
CA GLU A 151 -8.37 19.47 8.16
C GLU A 151 -7.30 19.51 7.05
N ALA A 152 -6.44 20.52 7.06
CA ALA A 152 -5.27 20.53 6.16
C ALA A 152 -4.29 19.40 6.55
N TYR A 153 -3.58 18.87 5.56
CA TYR A 153 -2.49 17.94 5.79
C TYR A 153 -1.36 18.61 6.60
N SER A 154 -0.76 17.86 7.50
CA SER A 154 0.50 18.23 8.15
C SER A 154 1.65 18.18 7.14
N ALA A 155 2.82 18.69 7.53
CA ALA A 155 4.03 18.61 6.70
C ALA A 155 4.40 17.16 6.35
N ASP A 156 4.31 16.23 7.31
CA ASP A 156 4.58 14.81 7.10
C ASP A 156 3.59 14.19 6.10
N GLU A 157 2.31 14.54 6.21
CA GLU A 157 1.26 14.07 5.29
C GLU A 157 1.50 14.58 3.87
N LEU A 158 1.86 15.86 3.71
CA LEU A 158 2.20 16.42 2.41
C LEU A 158 3.42 15.74 1.79
N GLN A 159 4.45 15.49 2.59
CA GLN A 159 5.63 14.78 2.14
C GLN A 159 5.29 13.37 1.66
N GLN A 160 4.44 12.65 2.39
CA GLN A 160 3.99 11.31 2.00
C GLN A 160 3.13 11.35 0.73
N ALA A 161 2.17 12.26 0.63
CA ALA A 161 1.32 12.39 -0.56
C ALA A 161 2.15 12.73 -1.82
N ALA A 162 3.15 13.60 -1.70
CA ALA A 162 4.09 13.93 -2.78
C ALA A 162 5.01 12.75 -3.15
N ALA A 163 5.22 11.81 -2.22
CA ALA A 163 6.04 10.63 -2.43
C ALA A 163 5.30 9.47 -3.12
N GLU A 164 3.97 9.53 -3.22
CA GLU A 164 3.19 8.51 -3.91
C GLU A 164 3.51 8.49 -5.42
N PRO A 165 3.54 7.28 -6.03
CA PRO A 165 3.96 7.16 -7.43
C PRO A 165 2.88 7.61 -8.44
N GLY A 166 1.67 7.97 -7.97
CA GLY A 166 0.54 8.36 -8.81
C GLY A 166 0.02 7.21 -9.69
N ILE A 167 -0.52 7.55 -10.87
CA ILE A 167 -1.15 6.61 -11.80
C ILE A 167 -0.18 5.50 -12.27
N ASP A 168 1.06 5.87 -12.55
CA ASP A 168 2.01 5.01 -13.27
C ASP A 168 2.69 3.95 -12.38
N GLY A 169 2.70 4.13 -11.07
CA GLY A 169 3.57 3.36 -10.20
C GLY A 169 5.03 3.84 -10.30
N TYR A 170 5.97 3.02 -9.81
CA TYR A 170 7.38 3.42 -9.73
C TYR A 170 8.17 3.20 -11.02
N LEU A 171 7.82 2.21 -11.83
CA LEU A 171 8.63 1.75 -12.96
C LEU A 171 8.21 2.36 -14.31
N ILE A 172 6.91 2.59 -14.52
CA ILE A 172 6.43 3.23 -15.77
C ILE A 172 6.97 4.65 -15.86
N ASP A 173 7.60 4.96 -16.99
CA ASP A 173 8.21 6.27 -17.29
C ASP A 173 9.15 6.78 -16.17
N HIS A 174 9.88 5.88 -15.53
CA HIS A 174 10.76 6.22 -14.41
C HIS A 174 11.79 7.31 -14.79
N ALA A 175 12.38 7.21 -15.99
CA ALA A 175 13.35 8.18 -16.48
C ALA A 175 12.71 9.56 -16.70
N GLY A 176 11.50 9.62 -17.30
CA GLY A 176 10.74 10.86 -17.48
C GLY A 176 10.37 11.52 -16.15
N LYS A 177 10.20 10.74 -15.11
CA LYS A 177 9.99 11.21 -13.71
C LYS A 177 11.29 11.58 -12.98
N GLY A 178 12.45 11.43 -13.62
CA GLY A 178 13.76 11.69 -13.03
C GLY A 178 14.16 10.66 -11.96
N ALA A 179 13.60 9.46 -12.01
CA ALA A 179 13.99 8.36 -11.14
C ALA A 179 15.06 7.50 -11.77
N LYS A 180 16.02 7.02 -10.94
CA LYS A 180 17.04 6.04 -11.31
C LYS A 180 16.62 4.67 -10.83
N VAL A 181 16.76 3.64 -11.67
CA VAL A 181 16.49 2.24 -11.32
C VAL A 181 17.76 1.43 -11.40
N GLU A 182 18.06 0.65 -10.36
CA GLU A 182 19.24 -0.19 -10.24
C GLU A 182 18.80 -1.61 -9.82
N LEU A 183 19.45 -2.64 -10.38
CA LEU A 183 19.24 -4.02 -9.92
C LEU A 183 19.94 -4.20 -8.57
N ALA A 184 19.16 -4.49 -7.53
CA ALA A 184 19.66 -4.74 -6.19
C ALA A 184 19.86 -6.24 -5.89
N GLY A 185 19.54 -7.12 -6.85
CA GLY A 185 19.67 -8.57 -6.73
C GLY A 185 18.38 -9.31 -7.06
N THR A 186 18.27 -10.52 -6.56
CA THR A 186 17.09 -11.38 -6.67
C THR A 186 16.58 -11.74 -5.29
N ASP A 187 15.29 -12.06 -5.20
CA ASP A 187 14.62 -12.40 -3.95
C ASP A 187 13.51 -13.43 -4.23
N LYS A 188 12.85 -13.88 -3.19
CA LYS A 188 11.66 -14.73 -3.27
C LYS A 188 10.49 -14.06 -2.57
N VAL A 189 9.44 -13.76 -3.32
CA VAL A 189 8.21 -13.15 -2.81
C VAL A 189 7.06 -14.14 -2.95
N GLU A 190 6.50 -14.59 -1.84
CA GLU A 190 5.37 -15.55 -1.80
C GLU A 190 5.58 -16.80 -2.66
N GLY A 191 6.81 -17.29 -2.73
CA GLY A 191 7.14 -18.46 -3.54
C GLY A 191 7.62 -18.14 -4.96
N HIS A 192 7.40 -16.95 -5.46
CA HIS A 192 7.86 -16.49 -6.78
C HIS A 192 9.29 -15.99 -6.72
N ALA A 193 10.12 -16.40 -7.68
CA ALA A 193 11.44 -15.79 -7.87
C ALA A 193 11.25 -14.39 -8.48
N ALA A 194 11.88 -13.39 -7.88
CA ALA A 194 11.70 -12.00 -8.25
C ALA A 194 13.03 -11.27 -8.40
N TYR A 195 13.10 -10.36 -9.35
CA TYR A 195 14.14 -9.34 -9.42
C TYR A 195 13.82 -8.24 -8.41
N LYS A 196 14.80 -7.85 -7.62
CA LYS A 196 14.69 -6.75 -6.67
C LYS A 196 15.33 -5.51 -7.27
N LEU A 197 14.53 -4.50 -7.52
CA LEU A 197 14.96 -3.22 -8.07
C LEU A 197 14.99 -2.16 -6.98
N LYS A 198 16.04 -1.34 -6.98
CA LYS A 198 16.15 -0.13 -6.18
C LYS A 198 15.77 1.07 -7.05
N VAL A 199 14.72 1.77 -6.69
CA VAL A 199 14.26 2.98 -7.35
C VAL A 199 14.64 4.19 -6.50
N THR A 200 15.51 5.04 -7.01
CA THR A 200 15.88 6.32 -6.40
C THR A 200 15.13 7.43 -7.13
N ARG A 201 14.23 8.09 -6.45
CA ARG A 201 13.41 9.18 -6.99
C ARG A 201 14.21 10.48 -7.10
N LYS A 202 13.67 11.45 -7.85
CA LYS A 202 14.27 12.79 -8.03
C LYS A 202 14.50 13.53 -6.70
N ASP A 203 13.63 13.28 -5.71
CA ASP A 203 13.72 13.85 -4.36
C ASP A 203 14.70 13.09 -3.43
N GLY A 204 15.44 12.11 -3.96
CA GLY A 204 16.38 11.27 -3.22
C GLY A 204 15.74 10.12 -2.44
N GLN A 205 14.44 10.02 -2.38
CA GLN A 205 13.77 8.91 -1.70
C GLN A 205 14.02 7.60 -2.45
N VAL A 206 14.27 6.53 -1.68
CA VAL A 206 14.52 5.19 -2.21
C VAL A 206 13.34 4.29 -1.91
N ARG A 207 12.96 3.47 -2.90
CA ARG A 207 11.97 2.40 -2.77
C ARG A 207 12.53 1.11 -3.36
N GLN A 208 12.15 -0.02 -2.80
CA GLN A 208 12.43 -1.33 -3.41
C GLN A 208 11.16 -1.80 -4.13
N VAL A 209 11.35 -2.36 -5.30
CA VAL A 209 10.28 -2.94 -6.13
C VAL A 209 10.69 -4.36 -6.49
N TRP A 210 9.83 -5.34 -6.24
CA TRP A 210 10.04 -6.73 -6.61
C TRP A 210 9.21 -7.06 -7.84
N VAL A 211 9.88 -7.44 -8.89
CA VAL A 211 9.30 -7.78 -10.19
C VAL A 211 9.38 -9.29 -10.37
N ASP A 212 8.25 -9.93 -10.64
CA ASP A 212 8.18 -11.38 -10.87
C ASP A 212 9.05 -11.80 -12.05
N GLY A 213 9.80 -12.88 -11.88
CA GLY A 213 10.75 -13.36 -12.86
C GLY A 213 10.14 -13.99 -14.12
N GLN A 214 8.84 -14.29 -14.09
CA GLN A 214 8.12 -14.90 -15.22
C GLN A 214 7.17 -13.91 -15.90
N SER A 215 6.30 -13.28 -15.15
CA SER A 215 5.29 -12.36 -15.67
C SER A 215 5.81 -10.94 -15.87
N PHE A 216 6.91 -10.57 -15.21
CA PHE A 216 7.46 -9.22 -15.13
C PHE A 216 6.48 -8.18 -14.52
N LEU A 217 5.44 -8.63 -13.79
CA LEU A 217 4.58 -7.75 -13.01
C LEU A 217 5.18 -7.50 -11.61
N GLU A 218 4.85 -6.37 -11.00
CA GLU A 218 5.30 -6.08 -9.65
C GLU A 218 4.55 -6.99 -8.65
N LEU A 219 5.28 -7.66 -7.77
CA LEU A 219 4.72 -8.49 -6.69
C LEU A 219 4.61 -7.71 -5.39
N LYS A 220 5.60 -6.85 -5.14
CA LYS A 220 5.74 -6.12 -3.89
C LYS A 220 6.48 -4.81 -4.11
N VAL A 221 6.10 -3.79 -3.36
CA VAL A 221 6.81 -2.51 -3.31
C VAL A 221 6.97 -2.05 -1.86
N ASP A 222 8.04 -1.31 -1.56
CA ASP A 222 8.14 -0.63 -0.28
C ASP A 222 7.17 0.55 -0.22
N GLY A 223 6.35 0.60 0.82
CA GLY A 223 5.55 1.75 1.16
C GLY A 223 6.32 2.81 1.96
N ALA A 224 5.70 3.95 2.18
CA ALA A 224 6.22 4.94 3.11
C ALA A 224 6.20 4.37 4.54
N PRO A 225 7.32 4.45 5.30
CA PRO A 225 7.35 3.97 6.68
C PRO A 225 6.29 4.67 7.53
N ARG A 226 5.62 3.94 8.41
CA ARG A 226 4.62 4.48 9.34
C ARG A 226 5.22 4.71 10.71
N ARG A 227 4.87 5.84 11.32
CA ARG A 227 5.23 6.12 12.72
C ARG A 227 4.12 5.57 13.64
N LEU A 228 4.46 4.54 14.41
CA LEU A 228 3.60 3.95 15.45
C LEU A 228 4.39 3.93 16.76
N ASP A 229 3.74 4.30 17.86
CA ASP A 229 4.37 4.34 19.20
C ASP A 229 5.71 5.09 19.24
N GLY A 230 5.81 6.18 18.48
CA GLY A 230 7.02 7.00 18.37
C GLY A 230 8.12 6.41 17.48
N LYS A 231 7.97 5.19 16.95
CA LYS A 231 8.95 4.49 16.10
C LYS A 231 8.49 4.41 14.65
N LEU A 232 9.45 4.37 13.73
CA LEU A 232 9.19 4.11 12.32
C LEU A 232 9.13 2.60 12.08
N HIS A 233 8.05 2.17 11.42
CA HIS A 233 7.83 0.79 11.01
C HIS A 233 7.87 0.69 9.49
N ALA A 234 8.59 -0.31 8.99
CA ALA A 234 8.63 -0.57 7.56
C ALA A 234 7.24 -1.00 7.05
N VAL A 235 6.94 -0.57 5.84
CA VAL A 235 5.69 -0.89 5.15
C VAL A 235 6.01 -1.59 3.84
N ALA A 236 5.28 -2.65 3.56
CA ALA A 236 5.31 -3.33 2.26
C ALA A 236 3.89 -3.39 1.70
N VAL A 237 3.75 -3.16 0.40
CA VAL A 237 2.50 -3.32 -0.33
C VAL A 237 2.66 -4.47 -1.31
N TYR A 238 1.88 -5.53 -1.13
CA TYR A 238 1.81 -6.65 -2.04
C TYR A 238 0.75 -6.39 -3.10
N LEU A 239 1.08 -6.66 -4.35
CA LEU A 239 0.26 -6.41 -5.52
C LEU A 239 -0.12 -7.75 -6.14
N ARG A 240 -1.42 -8.04 -6.23
CA ARG A 240 -1.92 -9.35 -6.69
C ARG A 240 -3.15 -9.18 -7.57
N ASP A 241 -3.64 -10.28 -8.11
CA ASP A 241 -4.86 -10.34 -8.93
C ASP A 241 -4.83 -9.33 -10.09
N TYR A 242 -3.74 -9.35 -10.86
CA TYR A 242 -3.60 -8.47 -12.00
C TYR A 242 -4.62 -8.80 -13.09
N LYS A 243 -5.38 -7.79 -13.51
CA LYS A 243 -6.37 -7.90 -14.59
C LYS A 243 -6.08 -6.88 -15.69
N ARG A 244 -6.56 -7.18 -16.87
CA ARG A 244 -6.42 -6.29 -18.01
C ARG A 244 -7.66 -5.38 -18.11
N ASP A 245 -7.47 -4.12 -17.75
CA ASP A 245 -8.49 -3.07 -17.83
C ASP A 245 -8.17 -2.15 -19.01
N GLN A 246 -9.01 -2.16 -20.02
CA GLN A 246 -8.87 -1.32 -21.23
C GLN A 246 -7.44 -1.34 -21.83
N GLY A 247 -6.79 -2.52 -21.80
CA GLY A 247 -5.44 -2.74 -22.35
C GLY A 247 -4.31 -2.66 -21.33
N LEU A 248 -4.50 -2.08 -20.16
CA LEU A 248 -3.50 -1.98 -19.10
C LEU A 248 -3.63 -3.11 -18.08
N MET A 249 -2.50 -3.62 -17.59
CA MET A 249 -2.46 -4.58 -16.48
C MET A 249 -2.41 -3.82 -15.16
N VAL A 250 -3.46 -3.97 -14.35
CA VAL A 250 -3.65 -3.28 -13.06
C VAL A 250 -3.84 -4.32 -11.95
N PRO A 251 -3.19 -4.20 -10.78
CA PRO A 251 -3.45 -5.09 -9.65
C PRO A 251 -4.84 -4.82 -9.07
N HIS A 252 -5.65 -5.88 -8.89
CA HIS A 252 -6.99 -5.79 -8.31
C HIS A 252 -7.03 -6.15 -6.82
N LEU A 253 -5.92 -6.61 -6.26
CA LEU A 253 -5.75 -6.80 -4.83
C LEU A 253 -4.46 -6.14 -4.37
N GLN A 254 -4.57 -5.20 -3.43
CA GLN A 254 -3.44 -4.59 -2.74
C GLN A 254 -3.52 -4.95 -1.26
N GLU A 255 -2.43 -5.47 -0.73
CA GLU A 255 -2.33 -5.80 0.70
C GLU A 255 -1.15 -5.05 1.32
N THR A 256 -1.46 -4.16 2.24
CA THR A 256 -0.46 -3.40 2.98
C THR A 256 -0.12 -4.12 4.28
N VAL A 257 1.16 -4.39 4.45
CA VAL A 257 1.74 -5.00 5.66
C VAL A 257 2.60 -3.96 6.34
N VAL A 258 2.34 -3.71 7.62
CA VAL A 258 3.16 -2.84 8.46
C VAL A 258 3.94 -3.69 9.44
N GLN A 259 5.24 -3.50 9.51
CA GLN A 259 6.10 -4.24 10.43
C GLN A 259 5.58 -4.14 11.86
N SER A 260 5.55 -5.27 12.57
CA SER A 260 5.05 -5.38 13.96
C SER A 260 3.54 -5.16 14.13
N VAL A 261 2.78 -4.99 13.06
CA VAL A 261 1.31 -4.97 13.08
C VAL A 261 0.80 -6.30 12.55
N PRO A 262 0.14 -7.13 13.36
CA PRO A 262 -0.28 -8.47 12.93
C PRO A 262 -1.31 -8.47 11.81
N LYS A 263 -2.17 -7.43 11.78
CA LYS A 263 -3.22 -7.33 10.77
C LYS A 263 -2.75 -6.54 9.57
N THR A 264 -3.03 -7.07 8.39
CA THR A 264 -2.81 -6.42 7.11
C THR A 264 -4.05 -5.62 6.68
N GLU A 265 -3.84 -4.63 5.83
CA GLU A 265 -4.91 -3.81 5.24
C GLU A 265 -5.08 -4.23 3.78
N LYS A 266 -6.27 -4.71 3.43
CA LYS A 266 -6.58 -5.20 2.07
C LYS A 266 -7.52 -4.25 1.36
N VAL A 267 -7.16 -3.91 0.12
CA VAL A 267 -8.01 -3.20 -0.82
C VAL A 267 -8.26 -4.12 -2.01
N THR A 268 -9.52 -4.46 -2.23
CA THR A 268 -9.97 -5.19 -3.41
C THR A 268 -10.54 -4.20 -4.41
N ILE A 269 -9.96 -4.09 -5.60
CA ILE A 269 -10.40 -3.21 -6.67
C ILE A 269 -11.39 -4.01 -7.55
N GLU A 270 -12.63 -3.57 -7.60
CA GLU A 270 -13.69 -4.22 -8.35
C GLU A 270 -13.78 -3.69 -9.79
N SER A 271 -13.45 -2.41 -9.98
CA SER A 271 -13.44 -1.78 -11.30
C SER A 271 -12.40 -0.68 -11.44
N VAL A 272 -11.82 -0.60 -12.63
CA VAL A 272 -10.90 0.45 -13.05
C VAL A 272 -11.49 1.17 -14.26
N THR A 273 -11.53 2.50 -14.20
CA THR A 273 -11.95 3.34 -15.33
C THR A 273 -10.79 4.25 -15.72
N LEU A 274 -10.40 4.20 -16.98
CA LEU A 274 -9.35 5.05 -17.54
C LEU A 274 -9.96 6.29 -18.18
N ASN A 275 -9.33 7.42 -17.99
CA ASN A 275 -9.73 8.72 -18.52
C ASN A 275 -11.18 9.15 -18.21
N PRO A 276 -11.74 8.87 -16.99
CA PRO A 276 -13.02 9.44 -16.64
C PRO A 276 -12.92 10.99 -16.61
N PRO A 277 -13.98 11.72 -16.91
CA PRO A 277 -14.00 13.18 -16.75
C PRO A 277 -13.96 13.51 -15.25
N LEU A 278 -12.83 14.04 -14.78
CA LEU A 278 -12.63 14.48 -13.40
C LEU A 278 -12.32 15.98 -13.38
N ASP A 279 -13.23 16.76 -12.79
CA ASP A 279 -13.03 18.17 -12.57
C ASP A 279 -11.91 18.41 -11.53
N ASP A 280 -11.17 19.52 -11.70
CA ASP A 280 -10.12 19.89 -10.74
C ASP A 280 -10.67 20.22 -9.35
N ALA A 281 -11.91 20.70 -9.27
CA ALA A 281 -12.60 20.97 -8.01
C ALA A 281 -12.76 19.72 -7.13
N ARG A 282 -12.76 18.51 -7.72
CA ARG A 282 -12.79 17.26 -6.95
C ARG A 282 -11.52 17.05 -6.11
N PHE A 283 -10.41 17.66 -6.51
CA PHE A 283 -9.11 17.53 -5.86
C PHE A 283 -8.78 18.73 -4.96
N ALA A 284 -9.78 19.54 -4.62
CA ALA A 284 -9.69 20.64 -3.66
C ALA A 284 -10.58 20.36 -2.44
N ASN A 285 -10.35 21.11 -1.36
CA ASN A 285 -11.32 21.14 -0.26
C ASN A 285 -12.61 21.81 -0.75
N ALA A 286 -13.73 21.14 -0.56
CA ALA A 286 -15.01 21.81 -0.73
C ALA A 286 -15.14 22.90 0.36
N LYS A 287 -15.29 24.15 -0.06
CA LYS A 287 -15.62 25.26 0.84
C LYS A 287 -17.06 25.15 1.33
#